data_3cfc28f16879285ac407440ebcaf321c
#
_entry.id   3cfc28f16879285ac407440ebcaf321c
#
_cell.length_a   1.000
_cell.length_b   1.000
_cell.length_c   1.000
_cell.angle_alpha   90.00
_cell.angle_beta   90.00
_cell.angle_gamma   90.00
#
_symmetry.space_group_name_H-M   'P 1'
#
loop_
_entity.id
_entity.type
_entity.pdbx_description
1 polymer ?
#
loop_
_entity_poly.entity_id
_entity_poly.type
_entity_poly.pdbx_seq_one_letter_code
_entity_poly.pdbx_strand_id
1 'polypeptide(L)'
;EQPMAAAIGADLPINEPVGNMVIDIGGGTTETAVISLGGIVALGAVRVGSFDIDAAIQAHVRREHGLAIGERTAEEIKKSIGSAMPTPRERDAEVRGRDLVSGLPKTVILTPQEIREAIDEVVTQMVDSVVRCLAVAPPELSQDFLTRGMYLVGGGSMLRGLAQRIERDTKVPVNMSPQPLEAVVLGAGHCVENFSALRGMFMDSRR
;
A
#
# COMPACT_ATOMS: atom_id res chain seq x y z
N GLU A 1 5.74 7.04 15.73
CA GLU A 1 6.02 6.82 14.30
C GLU A 1 4.82 6.13 13.64
N GLN A 2 4.51 6.50 12.39
CA GLN A 2 3.31 6.02 11.69
C GLN A 2 3.25 4.49 11.57
N PRO A 3 4.32 3.76 11.18
CA PRO A 3 4.28 2.30 11.08
C PRO A 3 4.06 1.60 12.44
N MET A 4 4.55 2.18 13.53
CA MET A 4 4.29 1.66 14.88
C MET A 4 2.81 1.81 15.25
N ALA A 5 2.22 2.98 14.99
CA ALA A 5 0.79 3.18 15.19
C ALA A 5 -0.03 2.22 14.31
N ALA A 6 0.36 2.04 13.05
CA ALA A 6 -0.28 1.08 12.14
C ALA A 6 -0.25 -0.36 12.70
N ALA A 7 0.88 -0.79 13.25
CA ALA A 7 1.02 -2.12 13.84
C ALA A 7 0.14 -2.30 15.08
N ILE A 8 0.08 -1.27 15.95
CA ILE A 8 -0.79 -1.27 17.15
C ILE A 8 -2.27 -1.34 16.73
N GLY A 9 -2.66 -0.54 15.75
CA GLY A 9 -4.05 -0.52 15.26
C GLY A 9 -4.44 -1.77 14.46
N ALA A 10 -3.47 -2.55 13.99
CA ALA A 10 -3.68 -3.86 13.39
C ALA A 10 -3.60 -5.00 14.42
N ASP A 11 -3.57 -4.71 15.72
CA ASP A 11 -3.47 -5.66 16.83
C ASP A 11 -2.28 -6.62 16.74
N LEU A 12 -1.14 -6.15 16.21
CA LEU A 12 0.06 -6.96 16.13
C LEU A 12 0.73 -7.07 17.52
N PRO A 13 1.30 -8.23 17.87
CA PRO A 13 1.94 -8.45 19.17
C PRO A 13 3.33 -7.80 19.23
N ILE A 14 3.38 -6.47 19.15
CA ILE A 14 4.60 -5.67 19.00
C ILE A 14 5.57 -5.79 20.16
N ASN A 15 5.08 -6.13 21.38
CA ASN A 15 5.89 -6.26 22.58
C ASN A 15 6.51 -7.65 22.76
N GLU A 16 6.12 -8.62 21.92
CA GLU A 16 6.65 -9.97 21.96
C GLU A 16 8.03 -10.06 21.27
N PRO A 17 8.87 -11.04 21.63
CA PRO A 17 10.15 -11.30 20.96
C PRO A 17 9.96 -12.02 19.62
N VAL A 18 9.13 -11.46 18.76
CA VAL A 18 8.81 -11.95 17.42
C VAL A 18 8.86 -10.83 16.41
N GLY A 19 9.20 -11.14 15.17
CA GLY A 19 9.21 -10.17 14.08
C GLY A 19 7.79 -9.92 13.55
N ASN A 20 7.32 -8.68 13.67
CA ASN A 20 6.08 -8.23 13.04
C ASN A 20 6.44 -7.27 11.91
N MET A 21 5.98 -7.54 10.70
CA MET A 21 6.21 -6.66 9.56
C MET A 21 4.91 -6.00 9.12
N VAL A 22 4.90 -4.67 9.10
CA VAL A 22 3.78 -3.87 8.63
C VAL A 22 4.17 -3.10 7.37
N ILE A 23 3.26 -3.02 6.41
CA ILE A 23 3.38 -2.29 5.15
C ILE A 23 2.21 -1.33 5.09
N ASP A 24 2.48 -0.04 5.27
CA ASP A 24 1.49 1.02 5.19
C ASP A 24 1.58 1.71 3.82
N ILE A 25 0.53 1.57 3.02
CA ILE A 25 0.43 2.19 1.71
C ILE A 25 -0.63 3.29 1.77
N GLY A 26 -0.15 4.50 1.96
CA GLY A 26 -0.97 5.70 2.01
C GLY A 26 -1.29 6.31 0.64
N GLY A 27 -1.71 7.58 0.65
CA GLY A 27 -1.95 8.35 -0.57
C GLY A 27 -0.66 8.67 -1.34
N GLY A 28 0.36 9.14 -0.65
CA GLY A 28 1.63 9.61 -1.25
C GLY A 28 2.88 8.87 -0.79
N THR A 29 2.77 7.91 0.14
CA THR A 29 3.91 7.18 0.69
C THR A 29 3.60 5.69 0.83
N THR A 30 4.64 4.87 0.72
CA THR A 30 4.65 3.48 1.16
C THR A 30 5.72 3.35 2.23
N GLU A 31 5.32 2.99 3.44
CA GLU A 31 6.19 2.80 4.58
C GLU A 31 6.16 1.33 5.02
N THR A 32 7.32 0.77 5.27
CA THR A 32 7.45 -0.64 5.67
C THR A 32 8.33 -0.70 6.90
N ALA A 33 7.86 -1.34 7.96
CA ALA A 33 8.63 -1.49 9.19
C ALA A 33 8.60 -2.94 9.70
N VAL A 34 9.72 -3.35 10.27
CA VAL A 34 9.84 -4.56 11.08
C VAL A 34 9.92 -4.11 12.54
N ILE A 35 9.05 -4.69 13.36
CA ILE A 35 8.88 -4.34 14.77
C ILE A 35 9.06 -5.60 15.62
N SER A 36 9.85 -5.49 16.69
CA SER A 36 10.05 -6.56 17.67
C SER A 36 10.37 -5.95 19.03
N LEU A 37 9.87 -6.55 20.12
CA LEU A 37 10.13 -6.09 21.51
C LEU A 37 9.82 -4.61 21.71
N GLY A 38 8.79 -4.09 21.09
CA GLY A 38 8.34 -2.70 21.21
C GLY A 38 9.19 -1.68 20.44
N GLY A 39 10.18 -2.11 19.64
CA GLY A 39 11.05 -1.25 18.85
C GLY A 39 10.97 -1.52 17.34
N ILE A 40 11.22 -0.50 16.54
CA ILE A 40 11.41 -0.65 15.09
C ILE A 40 12.86 -1.09 14.85
N VAL A 41 13.03 -2.28 14.26
CA VAL A 41 14.35 -2.88 14.00
C VAL A 41 14.79 -2.75 12.54
N ALA A 42 13.83 -2.51 11.62
CA ALA A 42 14.10 -2.12 10.24
C ALA A 42 12.98 -1.21 9.75
N LEU A 43 13.33 -0.22 8.94
CA LEU A 43 12.40 0.76 8.40
C LEU A 43 12.77 1.05 6.93
N GLY A 44 11.78 1.05 6.07
CA GLY A 44 11.87 1.51 4.69
C GLY A 44 10.74 2.46 4.36
N ALA A 45 11.01 3.49 3.57
CA ALA A 45 10.00 4.42 3.08
C ALA A 45 10.30 4.82 1.64
N VAL A 46 9.25 4.97 0.84
CA VAL A 46 9.32 5.56 -0.48
C VAL A 46 8.17 6.54 -0.67
N ARG A 47 8.43 7.65 -1.37
CA ARG A 47 7.42 8.65 -1.72
C ARG A 47 6.65 8.22 -2.97
N VAL A 48 5.98 7.10 -2.86
CA VAL A 48 5.09 6.52 -3.86
C VAL A 48 3.89 5.95 -3.13
N GLY A 49 2.70 6.32 -3.55
CA GLY A 49 1.46 5.89 -2.92
C GLY A 49 0.30 5.78 -3.90
N SER A 50 -0.88 5.72 -3.38
CA SER A 50 -2.11 5.49 -4.17
C SER A 50 -2.44 6.64 -5.14
N PHE A 51 -1.96 7.88 -4.87
CA PHE A 51 -2.13 9.02 -5.80
C PHE A 51 -1.23 8.90 -7.03
N ASP A 52 -0.07 8.25 -6.91
CA ASP A 52 0.81 7.97 -8.06
C ASP A 52 0.17 6.97 -9.02
N ILE A 53 -0.64 6.04 -8.50
CA ILE A 53 -1.47 5.14 -9.32
C ILE A 53 -2.49 5.96 -10.12
N ASP A 54 -3.18 6.92 -9.50
CA ASP A 54 -4.15 7.78 -10.17
C ASP A 54 -3.47 8.63 -11.25
N ALA A 55 -2.29 9.18 -10.95
CA ALA A 55 -1.49 9.94 -11.91
C ALA A 55 -1.03 9.08 -13.10
N ALA A 56 -0.62 7.84 -12.86
CA ALA A 56 -0.24 6.90 -13.91
C ALA A 56 -1.44 6.56 -14.83
N ILE A 57 -2.62 6.36 -14.26
CA ILE A 57 -3.87 6.15 -15.03
C ILE A 57 -4.18 7.38 -15.88
N GLN A 58 -4.13 8.59 -15.31
CA GLN A 58 -4.36 9.84 -16.06
C GLN A 58 -3.38 9.98 -17.22
N ALA A 59 -2.10 9.72 -16.98
CA ALA A 59 -1.05 9.79 -17.99
C ALA A 59 -1.28 8.78 -19.12
N HIS A 60 -1.67 7.56 -18.78
CA HIS A 60 -2.00 6.50 -19.74
C HIS A 60 -3.19 6.88 -20.61
N VAL A 61 -4.32 7.26 -20.00
CA VAL A 61 -5.55 7.64 -20.72
C VAL A 61 -5.30 8.84 -21.63
N ARG A 62 -4.49 9.80 -21.19
CA ARG A 62 -4.07 10.95 -22.01
C ARG A 62 -3.25 10.51 -23.22
N ARG A 63 -2.28 9.64 -23.03
CA ARG A 63 -1.33 9.22 -24.06
C ARG A 63 -1.97 8.30 -25.09
N GLU A 64 -2.69 7.26 -24.64
CA GLU A 64 -3.19 6.21 -25.53
C GLU A 64 -4.57 6.57 -26.14
N HIS A 65 -5.43 7.27 -25.41
CA HIS A 65 -6.79 7.56 -25.85
C HIS A 65 -7.02 9.03 -26.24
N GLY A 66 -6.01 9.91 -26.04
CA GLY A 66 -6.14 11.34 -26.29
C GLY A 66 -7.24 11.99 -25.46
N LEU A 67 -7.50 11.46 -24.25
CA LEU A 67 -8.59 11.87 -23.40
C LEU A 67 -8.05 12.50 -22.09
N ALA A 68 -8.54 13.69 -21.77
CA ALA A 68 -8.27 14.31 -20.47
C ALA A 68 -9.35 13.89 -19.45
N ILE A 69 -8.89 13.31 -18.33
CA ILE A 69 -9.74 12.94 -17.18
C ILE A 69 -9.23 13.62 -15.92
N GLY A 70 -10.13 13.87 -14.94
CA GLY A 70 -9.79 14.41 -13.63
C GLY A 70 -9.28 13.35 -12.66
N GLU A 71 -8.68 13.80 -11.54
CA GLU A 71 -8.17 12.92 -10.47
C GLU A 71 -9.24 11.98 -9.94
N ARG A 72 -10.44 12.49 -9.67
CA ARG A 72 -11.57 11.69 -9.21
C ARG A 72 -11.93 10.57 -10.18
N THR A 73 -11.93 10.86 -11.49
CA THR A 73 -12.21 9.84 -12.51
C THR A 73 -11.11 8.78 -12.54
N ALA A 74 -9.85 9.17 -12.39
CA ALA A 74 -8.73 8.24 -12.31
C ALA A 74 -8.85 7.32 -11.08
N GLU A 75 -9.22 7.88 -9.92
CA GLU A 75 -9.48 7.09 -8.72
C GLU A 75 -10.67 6.12 -8.90
N GLU A 76 -11.74 6.54 -9.56
CA GLU A 76 -12.88 5.66 -9.89
C GLU A 76 -12.44 4.52 -10.83
N ILE A 77 -11.58 4.77 -11.82
CA ILE A 77 -10.99 3.74 -12.69
C ILE A 77 -10.13 2.78 -11.86
N LYS A 78 -9.23 3.30 -11.01
CA LYS A 78 -8.40 2.47 -10.11
C LYS A 78 -9.26 1.53 -9.26
N LYS A 79 -10.33 2.05 -8.65
CA LYS A 79 -11.23 1.26 -7.80
C LYS A 79 -12.08 0.27 -8.59
N SER A 80 -12.49 0.59 -9.81
CA SER A 80 -13.38 -0.25 -10.61
C SER A 80 -12.66 -1.35 -11.37
N ILE A 81 -11.56 -1.05 -12.06
CA ILE A 81 -10.83 -1.99 -12.93
C ILE A 81 -9.32 -2.09 -12.65
N GLY A 82 -8.73 -1.22 -11.79
CA GLY A 82 -7.32 -1.28 -11.40
C GLY A 82 -6.99 -2.56 -10.63
N SER A 83 -5.85 -3.17 -10.92
CA SER A 83 -5.35 -4.34 -10.20
C SER A 83 -3.84 -4.51 -10.40
N ALA A 84 -3.13 -4.97 -9.38
CA ALA A 84 -1.69 -5.25 -9.44
C ALA A 84 -1.37 -6.60 -10.10
N MET A 85 -2.37 -7.48 -10.20
CA MET A 85 -2.30 -8.79 -10.87
C MET A 85 -3.62 -9.11 -11.56
N PRO A 86 -3.65 -10.01 -12.55
CA PRO A 86 -4.90 -10.48 -13.14
C PRO A 86 -5.87 -11.01 -12.09
N THR A 87 -7.13 -10.63 -12.19
CA THR A 87 -8.18 -11.03 -11.26
C THR A 87 -9.30 -11.80 -11.99
N PRO A 88 -10.00 -12.73 -11.31
CA PRO A 88 -11.14 -13.40 -11.91
C PRO A 88 -12.26 -12.40 -12.28
N ARG A 89 -12.92 -12.65 -13.41
CA ARG A 89 -14.10 -11.89 -13.87
C ARG A 89 -13.82 -10.39 -14.13
N GLU A 90 -12.69 -10.08 -14.72
CA GLU A 90 -12.37 -8.72 -15.17
C GLU A 90 -13.43 -8.24 -16.18
N ARG A 91 -13.73 -6.94 -16.12
CA ARG A 91 -14.68 -6.28 -17.03
C ARG A 91 -14.10 -4.94 -17.44
N ASP A 92 -14.36 -4.57 -18.69
CA ASP A 92 -14.01 -3.26 -19.21
C ASP A 92 -14.84 -2.16 -18.54
N ALA A 93 -14.32 -0.94 -18.54
CA ALA A 93 -14.98 0.24 -18.00
C ALA A 93 -15.17 1.30 -19.08
N GLU A 94 -16.37 1.85 -19.16
CA GLU A 94 -16.65 3.04 -19.95
C GLU A 94 -16.21 4.29 -19.19
N VAL A 95 -15.35 5.11 -19.81
CA VAL A 95 -14.81 6.31 -19.21
C VAL A 95 -15.08 7.51 -20.08
N ARG A 96 -15.52 8.59 -19.46
CA ARG A 96 -15.85 9.86 -20.12
C ARG A 96 -14.85 10.95 -19.73
N GLY A 97 -14.46 11.73 -20.70
CA GLY A 97 -13.55 12.83 -20.49
C GLY A 97 -13.64 13.84 -21.65
N ARG A 98 -12.65 14.73 -21.70
CA ARG A 98 -12.53 15.71 -22.78
C ARG A 98 -11.51 15.23 -23.79
N ASP A 99 -11.93 15.11 -25.05
CA ASP A 99 -11.03 14.84 -26.18
C ASP A 99 -10.01 15.95 -26.32
N LEU A 100 -8.73 15.61 -26.44
CA LEU A 100 -7.63 16.58 -26.48
C LEU A 100 -7.50 17.29 -27.82
N VAL A 101 -8.09 16.76 -28.87
CA VAL A 101 -8.03 17.36 -30.23
C VAL A 101 -9.19 18.29 -30.46
N SER A 102 -10.41 17.79 -30.26
CA SER A 102 -11.64 18.56 -30.52
C SER A 102 -12.09 19.45 -29.34
N GLY A 103 -11.62 19.14 -28.11
CA GLY A 103 -12.09 19.79 -26.88
C GLY A 103 -13.47 19.33 -26.41
N LEU A 104 -14.13 18.45 -27.16
CA LEU A 104 -15.49 17.97 -26.89
C LEU A 104 -15.53 16.78 -25.94
N PRO A 105 -16.67 16.48 -25.30
CA PRO A 105 -16.86 15.25 -24.54
C PRO A 105 -16.67 14.01 -25.44
N LYS A 106 -15.93 13.04 -24.93
CA LYS A 106 -15.63 11.76 -25.59
C LYS A 106 -15.71 10.64 -24.58
N THR A 107 -16.14 9.48 -25.04
CA THR A 107 -16.20 8.24 -24.27
C THR A 107 -15.21 7.25 -24.86
N VAL A 108 -14.49 6.53 -24.00
CA VAL A 108 -13.58 5.44 -24.36
C VAL A 108 -13.86 4.22 -23.48
N ILE A 109 -13.49 3.04 -23.95
CA ILE A 109 -13.53 1.80 -23.18
C ILE A 109 -12.10 1.50 -22.74
N LEU A 110 -11.92 1.26 -21.43
CA LEU A 110 -10.64 0.87 -20.85
C LEU A 110 -10.71 -0.57 -20.38
N THR A 111 -9.65 -1.33 -20.65
CA THR A 111 -9.53 -2.71 -20.20
C THR A 111 -8.73 -2.81 -18.89
N PRO A 112 -9.03 -3.81 -18.02
CA PRO A 112 -8.22 -4.05 -16.81
C PRO A 112 -6.75 -4.33 -17.12
N GLN A 113 -6.46 -4.98 -18.25
CA GLN A 113 -5.10 -5.27 -18.66
C GLN A 113 -4.30 -3.99 -18.94
N GLU A 114 -4.85 -3.06 -19.72
CA GLU A 114 -4.14 -1.80 -20.02
C GLU A 114 -3.92 -0.94 -18.78
N ILE A 115 -4.89 -0.93 -17.84
CA ILE A 115 -4.73 -0.20 -16.59
C ILE A 115 -3.67 -0.86 -15.70
N ARG A 116 -3.62 -2.19 -15.65
CA ARG A 116 -2.57 -2.93 -14.94
C ARG A 116 -1.19 -2.62 -15.48
N GLU A 117 -1.04 -2.60 -16.81
CA GLU A 117 0.21 -2.22 -17.46
C GLU A 117 0.59 -0.76 -17.16
N ALA A 118 -0.38 0.15 -17.18
CA ALA A 118 -0.16 1.56 -16.88
C ALA A 118 0.35 1.83 -15.47
N ILE A 119 -0.08 1.03 -14.48
CA ILE A 119 0.29 1.21 -13.07
C ILE A 119 1.44 0.32 -12.61
N ASP A 120 1.95 -0.59 -13.44
CA ASP A 120 2.93 -1.61 -13.04
C ASP A 120 4.23 -1.01 -12.50
N GLU A 121 4.70 0.10 -13.05
CA GLU A 121 5.90 0.77 -12.57
C GLU A 121 5.72 1.29 -11.13
N VAL A 122 4.57 1.92 -10.84
CA VAL A 122 4.23 2.42 -9.51
C VAL A 122 4.13 1.27 -8.51
N VAL A 123 3.43 0.20 -8.88
CA VAL A 123 3.30 -1.01 -8.06
C VAL A 123 4.67 -1.64 -7.80
N THR A 124 5.53 -1.71 -8.80
CA THR A 124 6.88 -2.26 -8.67
C THR A 124 7.71 -1.46 -7.67
N GLN A 125 7.65 -0.12 -7.69
CA GLN A 125 8.37 0.72 -6.73
C GLN A 125 7.90 0.48 -5.29
N MET A 126 6.59 0.26 -5.07
CA MET A 126 6.04 -0.11 -3.76
C MET A 126 6.60 -1.46 -3.31
N VAL A 127 6.54 -2.49 -4.16
CA VAL A 127 7.04 -3.84 -3.86
C VAL A 127 8.54 -3.84 -3.60
N ASP A 128 9.32 -3.11 -4.38
CA ASP A 128 10.76 -2.97 -4.18
C ASP A 128 11.10 -2.34 -2.81
N SER A 129 10.26 -1.45 -2.31
CA SER A 129 10.41 -0.89 -0.95
C SER A 129 10.25 -1.97 0.11
N VAL A 130 9.29 -2.86 -0.06
CA VAL A 130 9.07 -4.02 0.84
C VAL A 130 10.28 -4.97 0.79
N VAL A 131 10.73 -5.32 -0.41
CA VAL A 131 11.91 -6.20 -0.60
C VAL A 131 13.16 -5.62 0.05
N ARG A 132 13.40 -4.31 -0.12
CA ARG A 132 14.54 -3.63 0.53
C ARG A 132 14.44 -3.67 2.05
N CYS A 133 13.26 -3.48 2.63
CA CYS A 133 13.08 -3.56 4.09
C CYS A 133 13.34 -4.98 4.61
N LEU A 134 12.83 -6.01 3.90
CA LEU A 134 13.14 -7.40 4.22
C LEU A 134 14.64 -7.72 4.17
N ALA A 135 15.35 -7.16 3.18
CA ALA A 135 16.78 -7.42 3.00
C ALA A 135 17.66 -6.85 4.13
N VAL A 136 17.20 -5.81 4.83
CA VAL A 136 17.93 -5.20 5.96
C VAL A 136 17.40 -5.65 7.33
N ALA A 137 16.31 -6.41 7.35
CA ALA A 137 15.75 -6.98 8.58
C ALA A 137 16.72 -8.02 9.19
N PRO A 138 16.78 -8.13 10.53
CA PRO A 138 17.58 -9.15 11.19
C PRO A 138 17.20 -10.57 10.71
N PRO A 139 18.20 -11.40 10.32
CA PRO A 139 17.92 -12.75 9.80
C PRO A 139 17.13 -13.64 10.77
N GLU A 140 17.31 -13.43 12.08
CA GLU A 140 16.65 -14.16 13.15
C GLU A 140 15.13 -14.03 13.12
N LEU A 141 14.62 -12.92 12.55
CA LEU A 141 13.18 -12.66 12.43
C LEU A 141 12.58 -13.23 11.12
N SER A 142 13.41 -13.74 10.22
CA SER A 142 12.94 -14.20 8.90
C SER A 142 11.93 -15.35 9.00
N GLN A 143 12.09 -16.23 9.99
CA GLN A 143 11.15 -17.33 10.20
C GLN A 143 9.78 -16.83 10.65
N ASP A 144 9.74 -15.76 11.42
CA ASP A 144 8.48 -15.15 11.88
C ASP A 144 7.69 -14.62 10.68
N PHE A 145 8.35 -13.97 9.74
CA PHE A 145 7.69 -13.46 8.51
C PHE A 145 7.14 -14.59 7.65
N LEU A 146 7.86 -15.71 7.52
CA LEU A 146 7.38 -16.88 6.77
C LEU A 146 6.18 -17.56 7.42
N THR A 147 6.11 -17.51 8.75
CA THR A 147 5.06 -18.17 9.53
C THR A 147 3.83 -17.30 9.75
N ARG A 148 4.05 -16.04 10.11
CA ARG A 148 2.99 -15.09 10.47
C ARG A 148 2.57 -14.21 9.31
N GLY A 149 3.44 -14.02 8.31
CA GLY A 149 3.24 -13.13 7.18
C GLY A 149 3.54 -11.67 7.51
N MET A 150 3.34 -10.83 6.50
CA MET A 150 3.37 -9.37 6.58
C MET A 150 1.95 -8.81 6.63
N TYR A 151 1.77 -7.63 7.21
CA TYR A 151 0.45 -7.01 7.37
C TYR A 151 0.36 -5.74 6.55
N LEU A 152 -0.63 -5.71 5.66
CA LEU A 152 -0.96 -4.55 4.82
C LEU A 152 -1.98 -3.65 5.51
N VAL A 153 -1.68 -2.36 5.56
CA VAL A 153 -2.54 -1.27 6.03
C VAL A 153 -2.51 -0.09 5.07
N GLY A 154 -3.32 0.92 5.33
CA GLY A 154 -3.47 2.10 4.48
C GLY A 154 -4.41 1.89 3.30
N GLY A 155 -4.93 2.99 2.75
CA GLY A 155 -5.92 2.94 1.65
C GLY A 155 -5.37 2.36 0.35
N GLY A 156 -4.09 2.57 0.04
CA GLY A 156 -3.42 2.02 -1.14
C GLY A 156 -3.29 0.50 -1.11
N SER A 157 -3.26 -0.09 0.07
CA SER A 157 -3.22 -1.55 0.25
C SER A 157 -4.44 -2.27 -0.33
N MET A 158 -5.56 -1.55 -0.47
CA MET A 158 -6.82 -2.08 -0.99
C MET A 158 -6.82 -2.26 -2.53
N LEU A 159 -5.74 -1.90 -3.23
CA LEU A 159 -5.61 -2.19 -4.66
C LEU A 159 -5.68 -3.70 -4.89
N ARG A 160 -6.62 -4.12 -5.75
CA ARG A 160 -6.82 -5.54 -6.04
C ARG A 160 -5.54 -6.21 -6.54
N GLY A 161 -5.27 -7.40 -6.04
CA GLY A 161 -4.10 -8.18 -6.42
C GLY A 161 -2.77 -7.70 -5.85
N LEU A 162 -2.75 -6.63 -5.03
CA LEU A 162 -1.50 -6.09 -4.48
C LEU A 162 -0.88 -7.02 -3.44
N ALA A 163 -1.69 -7.58 -2.54
CA ALA A 163 -1.22 -8.60 -1.58
C ALA A 163 -0.56 -9.77 -2.32
N GLN A 164 -1.25 -10.31 -3.33
CA GLN A 164 -0.75 -11.42 -4.15
C GLN A 164 0.52 -11.06 -4.93
N ARG A 165 0.64 -9.81 -5.39
CA ARG A 165 1.86 -9.32 -6.05
C ARG A 165 3.03 -9.30 -5.07
N ILE A 166 2.84 -8.78 -3.86
CA ILE A 166 3.87 -8.77 -2.81
C ILE A 166 4.25 -10.20 -2.41
N GLU A 167 3.27 -11.09 -2.17
CA GLU A 167 3.53 -12.50 -1.87
C GLU A 167 4.33 -13.21 -2.97
N ARG A 168 3.95 -12.99 -4.22
CA ARG A 168 4.66 -13.57 -5.37
C ARG A 168 6.12 -13.17 -5.41
N ASP A 169 6.40 -11.88 -5.17
CA ASP A 169 7.73 -11.30 -5.38
C ASP A 169 8.63 -11.50 -4.13
N THR A 170 8.05 -11.55 -2.93
CA THR A 170 8.79 -11.76 -1.66
C THR A 170 8.82 -13.21 -1.17
N LYS A 171 7.88 -14.06 -1.61
CA LYS A 171 7.63 -15.41 -1.09
C LYS A 171 7.21 -15.44 0.40
N VAL A 172 6.76 -14.31 0.93
CA VAL A 172 6.26 -14.17 2.31
C VAL A 172 4.74 -13.98 2.26
N PRO A 173 3.95 -14.69 3.07
CA PRO A 173 2.49 -14.49 3.14
C PRO A 173 2.12 -13.04 3.47
N VAL A 174 1.02 -12.55 2.92
CA VAL A 174 0.55 -11.18 3.16
C VAL A 174 -0.88 -11.20 3.68
N ASN A 175 -1.09 -10.62 4.86
CA ASN A 175 -2.38 -10.46 5.49
C ASN A 175 -2.88 -9.02 5.33
N MET A 176 -4.15 -8.84 5.01
CA MET A 176 -4.79 -7.54 5.03
C MET A 176 -5.33 -7.25 6.42
N SER A 177 -5.05 -6.06 6.98
CA SER A 177 -5.73 -5.61 8.19
C SER A 177 -7.25 -5.58 7.97
N PRO A 178 -8.07 -5.94 8.97
CA PRO A 178 -9.53 -5.83 8.87
C PRO A 178 -10.01 -4.40 8.64
N GLN A 179 -9.26 -3.42 9.10
CA GLN A 179 -9.56 -1.98 8.98
C GLN A 179 -8.33 -1.24 8.44
N PRO A 180 -7.97 -1.45 7.16
CA PRO A 180 -6.70 -0.95 6.63
C PRO A 180 -6.63 0.59 6.59
N LEU A 181 -7.75 1.28 6.33
CA LEU A 181 -7.83 2.74 6.31
C LEU A 181 -7.67 3.37 7.69
N GLU A 182 -8.18 2.71 8.71
CA GLU A 182 -8.27 3.20 10.08
C GLU A 182 -7.10 2.75 10.96
N ALA A 183 -6.28 1.80 10.51
CA ALA A 183 -5.25 1.17 11.34
C ALA A 183 -4.35 2.19 12.06
N VAL A 184 -3.86 3.20 11.35
CA VAL A 184 -2.99 4.24 11.95
C VAL A 184 -3.72 5.05 13.02
N VAL A 185 -4.95 5.50 12.75
CA VAL A 185 -5.71 6.33 13.70
C VAL A 185 -6.17 5.51 14.90
N LEU A 186 -6.54 4.25 14.71
CA LEU A 186 -6.88 3.34 15.82
C LEU A 186 -5.67 3.10 16.72
N GLY A 187 -4.50 2.83 16.12
CA GLY A 187 -3.27 2.67 16.88
C GLY A 187 -2.86 3.93 17.62
N ALA A 188 -3.00 5.10 17.02
CA ALA A 188 -2.78 6.37 17.69
C ALA A 188 -3.74 6.56 18.88
N GLY A 189 -5.02 6.21 18.72
CA GLY A 189 -6.02 6.20 19.81
C GLY A 189 -5.62 5.27 20.95
N HIS A 190 -5.25 4.02 20.65
CA HIS A 190 -4.76 3.05 21.64
C HIS A 190 -3.53 3.56 22.39
N CYS A 191 -2.61 4.27 21.69
CA CYS A 191 -1.46 4.88 22.34
C CYS A 191 -1.85 5.96 23.36
N VAL A 192 -2.87 6.76 23.09
CA VAL A 192 -3.37 7.80 24.01
C VAL A 192 -4.07 7.17 25.22
N GLU A 193 -4.94 6.18 24.98
CA GLU A 193 -5.68 5.48 26.02
C GLU A 193 -4.75 4.71 26.98
N ASN A 194 -3.67 4.13 26.46
CA ASN A 194 -2.73 3.30 27.21
C ASN A 194 -1.36 3.98 27.40
N PHE A 195 -1.32 5.32 27.43
CA PHE A 195 -0.10 6.11 27.44
C PHE A 195 0.90 5.69 28.54
N SER A 196 0.44 5.41 29.76
CA SER A 196 1.31 5.00 30.87
C SER A 196 2.03 3.67 30.60
N ALA A 197 1.36 2.71 29.96
CA ALA A 197 1.92 1.41 29.62
C ALA A 197 2.90 1.50 28.42
N LEU A 198 2.60 2.37 27.47
CA LEU A 198 3.35 2.53 26.22
C LEU A 198 4.41 3.63 26.28
N ARG A 199 4.52 4.34 27.43
CA ARG A 199 5.43 5.49 27.59
C ARG A 199 6.89 5.18 27.23
N GLY A 200 7.37 3.97 27.53
CA GLY A 200 8.73 3.54 27.20
C GLY A 200 9.01 3.54 25.70
N MET A 201 8.01 3.28 24.87
CA MET A 201 8.14 3.25 23.41
C MET A 201 8.29 4.65 22.79
N PHE A 202 7.81 5.71 23.49
CA PHE A 202 7.88 7.10 23.01
C PHE A 202 9.17 7.83 23.42
N MET A 203 9.95 7.30 24.36
CA MET A 203 11.09 8.00 24.95
C MET A 203 12.43 7.67 24.28
N ASP A 204 12.49 6.68 23.39
CA ASP A 204 13.76 6.21 22.79
C ASP A 204 14.12 6.87 21.45
N SER A 205 13.34 7.84 20.97
CA SER A 205 13.59 8.55 19.70
C SER A 205 14.57 9.73 19.83
N ARG A 206 15.38 9.79 20.91
CA ARG A 206 16.41 10.83 21.13
C ARG A 206 17.80 10.22 21.41
N ARG A 207 18.24 9.36 20.52
CA ARG A 207 19.68 9.03 20.44
C ARG A 207 20.15 8.98 19.00
#